data_f8c35b0ca465682f82f524d47c02220c
#
_entry.id   f8c35b0ca465682f82f524d47c02220c
#
_cell.length_a   1.000
_cell.length_b   1.000
_cell.length_c   1.000
_cell.angle_alpha   90.00
_cell.angle_beta   90.00
_cell.angle_gamma   90.00
#
_symmetry.space_group_name_H-M   'P 1'
#
loop_
_entity.id
_entity.type
_entity.pdbx_description
1 polymer ?
#
loop_
_entity_poly.entity_id
_entity_poly.type
_entity_poly.pdbx_seq_one_letter_code
_entity_poly.pdbx_strand_id
1 'polypeptide(L)'
;MHDYSVLASDMQDDRKIAERFILNFEAEQKKYEVAKRDYFESQKRNVELVGGKSNIPGNPTQVAAIRSAQYDEDNPSYLWLKAVEIALRTFGERKRIFISVRQEAAQRGCYNEGRPGRRAWVVYAQRRYSEEISKRFLNDNGWMSDRTMRTWWAQVIDRIVELHLRISIKNKIL
;
A
#
# COMPACT_ATOMS: atom_id res chain seq x y z
N MET A 1 30.24 -5.56 -14.82
CA MET A 1 29.00 -5.92 -15.54
C MET A 1 27.91 -6.05 -14.49
N HIS A 2 27.03 -5.06 -14.34
CA HIS A 2 25.90 -5.20 -13.41
C HIS A 2 24.93 -6.24 -13.97
N ASP A 3 24.60 -7.21 -13.15
CA ASP A 3 23.73 -8.30 -13.53
C ASP A 3 22.28 -7.80 -13.65
N TYR A 4 21.88 -7.48 -14.88
CA TYR A 4 20.51 -7.02 -15.19
C TYR A 4 19.43 -8.02 -14.77
N SER A 5 19.78 -9.29 -14.58
CA SER A 5 18.85 -10.33 -14.14
C SER A 5 18.43 -10.13 -12.67
N VAL A 6 19.35 -9.70 -11.81
CA VAL A 6 19.09 -9.40 -10.40
C VAL A 6 18.17 -8.18 -10.27
N LEU A 7 18.46 -7.11 -10.99
CA LEU A 7 17.63 -5.91 -11.00
C LEU A 7 16.19 -6.19 -11.48
N ALA A 8 16.04 -7.02 -12.51
CA ALA A 8 14.72 -7.42 -13.01
C ALA A 8 13.95 -8.27 -11.98
N SER A 9 14.63 -9.14 -11.24
CA SER A 9 14.02 -9.92 -10.15
C SER A 9 13.54 -9.04 -9.01
N ASP A 10 14.38 -8.11 -8.55
CA ASP A 10 14.05 -7.19 -7.45
C ASP A 10 12.85 -6.31 -7.82
N MET A 11 12.81 -5.80 -9.05
CA MET A 11 11.65 -5.03 -9.53
C MET A 11 10.36 -5.86 -9.59
N GLN A 12 10.43 -7.15 -9.92
CA GLN A 12 9.25 -8.03 -9.91
C GLN A 12 8.75 -8.26 -8.50
N ASP A 13 9.63 -8.40 -7.53
CA ASP A 13 9.27 -8.59 -6.13
C ASP A 13 8.66 -7.31 -5.54
N ASP A 14 9.20 -6.14 -5.84
CA ASP A 14 8.61 -4.85 -5.48
C ASP A 14 7.19 -4.69 -6.04
N ARG A 15 6.94 -5.11 -7.28
CA ARG A 15 5.59 -5.09 -7.88
C ARG A 15 4.62 -6.01 -7.15
N LYS A 16 5.04 -7.20 -6.73
CA LYS A 16 4.21 -8.13 -5.93
C LYS A 16 3.90 -7.54 -4.55
N ILE A 17 4.89 -6.89 -3.92
CA ILE A 17 4.72 -6.22 -2.64
C ILE A 17 3.73 -5.05 -2.79
N ALA A 18 3.91 -4.18 -3.79
CA ALA A 18 3.01 -3.08 -4.09
C ALA A 18 1.57 -3.57 -4.33
N GLU A 19 1.39 -4.65 -5.12
CA GLU A 19 0.09 -5.26 -5.36
C GLU A 19 -0.55 -5.76 -4.07
N ARG A 20 0.20 -6.43 -3.20
CA ARG A 20 -0.30 -6.88 -1.90
C ARG A 20 -0.77 -5.71 -1.05
N PHE A 21 0.03 -4.65 -0.96
CA PHE A 21 -0.29 -3.50 -0.13
C PHE A 21 -1.53 -2.74 -0.63
N ILE A 22 -1.67 -2.52 -1.94
CA ILE A 22 -2.84 -1.82 -2.46
C ILE A 22 -4.11 -2.68 -2.37
N LEU A 23 -4.03 -3.99 -2.62
CA LEU A 23 -5.20 -4.88 -2.54
C LEU A 23 -5.72 -5.04 -1.12
N ASN A 24 -4.85 -4.97 -0.12
CA ASN A 24 -5.17 -5.19 1.29
C ASN A 24 -4.90 -3.94 2.14
N PHE A 25 -5.01 -2.75 1.56
CA PHE A 25 -4.53 -1.51 2.17
C PHE A 25 -5.04 -1.30 3.60
N GLU A 26 -6.33 -1.39 3.83
CA GLU A 26 -6.93 -1.21 5.17
C GLU A 26 -6.44 -2.27 6.17
N ALA A 27 -6.32 -3.53 5.73
CA ALA A 27 -5.84 -4.61 6.57
C ALA A 27 -4.36 -4.47 6.93
N GLU A 28 -3.53 -4.08 5.96
CA GLU A 28 -2.10 -3.83 6.20
C GLU A 28 -1.87 -2.59 7.06
N GLN A 29 -2.68 -1.53 6.89
CA GLN A 29 -2.66 -0.35 7.75
C GLN A 29 -3.01 -0.72 9.20
N LYS A 30 -4.10 -1.47 9.40
CA LYS A 30 -4.49 -1.92 10.73
C LYS A 30 -3.42 -2.80 11.41
N LYS A 31 -2.80 -3.71 10.65
CA LYS A 31 -1.68 -4.53 11.15
C LYS A 31 -0.51 -3.65 11.60
N TYR A 32 -0.17 -2.65 10.79
CA TYR A 32 0.90 -1.72 11.10
C TYR A 32 0.61 -0.93 12.39
N GLU A 33 -0.60 -0.39 12.54
CA GLU A 33 -1.03 0.38 13.72
C GLU A 33 -0.98 -0.48 14.99
N VAL A 34 -1.43 -1.75 14.90
CA VAL A 34 -1.34 -2.70 16.01
C VAL A 34 0.13 -2.96 16.39
N ALA A 35 0.97 -3.30 15.41
CA ALA A 35 2.40 -3.55 15.65
C ALA A 35 3.12 -2.34 16.26
N LYS A 36 2.81 -1.13 15.78
CA LYS A 36 3.34 0.12 16.31
C LYS A 36 2.93 0.33 17.78
N ARG A 37 1.66 0.13 18.09
CA ARG A 37 1.15 0.22 19.47
C ARG A 37 1.83 -0.79 20.38
N ASP A 38 1.90 -2.05 19.98
CA ASP A 38 2.50 -3.13 20.78
C ASP A 38 3.99 -2.87 21.03
N TYR A 39 4.71 -2.32 20.05
CA TYR A 39 6.10 -1.89 20.21
C TYR A 39 6.25 -0.85 21.31
N PHE A 40 5.43 0.20 21.34
CA PHE A 40 5.51 1.24 22.35
C PHE A 40 5.04 0.78 23.73
N GLU A 41 4.05 -0.11 23.80
CA GLU A 41 3.62 -0.72 25.07
C GLU A 41 4.71 -1.61 25.68
N SER A 42 5.41 -2.39 24.85
CA SER A 42 6.53 -3.21 25.33
C SER A 42 7.68 -2.36 25.87
N GLN A 43 7.98 -1.24 25.23
CA GLN A 43 9.01 -0.31 25.70
C GLN A 43 8.66 0.34 27.05
N LYS A 44 7.39 0.70 27.27
CA LYS A 44 6.93 1.25 28.57
C LYS A 44 7.15 0.24 29.70
N ARG A 45 6.78 -1.02 29.48
CA ARG A 45 6.97 -2.09 30.50
C ARG A 45 8.44 -2.30 30.83
N ASN A 46 9.32 -2.25 29.83
CA ASN A 46 10.77 -2.41 30.06
C ASN A 46 11.36 -1.26 30.87
N VAL A 47 10.92 -0.02 30.66
CA VAL A 47 11.35 1.14 31.45
C VAL A 47 10.89 1.05 32.89
N GLU A 48 9.67 0.59 33.14
CA GLU A 48 9.13 0.39 34.48
C GLU A 48 9.88 -0.71 35.27
N LEU A 49 10.29 -1.78 34.60
CA LEU A 49 11.05 -2.89 35.16
C LEU A 49 12.49 -2.49 35.56
N VAL A 50 13.10 -1.56 34.84
CA VAL A 50 14.50 -1.13 35.06
C VAL A 50 14.60 0.00 36.12
N GLY A 51 13.47 0.53 36.62
CA GLY A 51 13.44 1.49 37.76
C GLY A 51 14.15 2.82 37.51
N GLY A 52 14.44 3.16 36.27
CA GLY A 52 15.15 4.37 35.88
C GLY A 52 14.25 5.59 35.84
N LYS A 53 14.25 6.43 36.88
CA LYS A 53 13.78 7.82 36.75
C LYS A 53 14.75 8.56 35.83
N SER A 54 14.39 8.70 34.59
CA SER A 54 15.12 9.54 33.62
C SER A 54 14.94 11.01 34.04
N ASN A 55 15.98 11.59 34.62
CA ASN A 55 16.06 13.03 34.95
C ASN A 55 16.43 13.86 33.71
N ILE A 56 16.01 13.48 32.53
CA ILE A 56 16.25 14.27 31.30
C ILE A 56 15.16 15.35 31.24
N PRO A 57 15.53 16.65 31.37
CA PRO A 57 14.60 17.76 31.17
C PRO A 57 14.26 17.79 29.65
N GLY A 58 13.14 17.22 29.29
CA GLY A 58 12.62 17.21 27.93
C GLY A 58 11.10 17.17 27.94
N ASN A 59 10.48 17.84 27.00
CA ASN A 59 9.03 17.73 26.83
C ASN A 59 8.69 16.27 26.46
N PRO A 60 8.03 15.48 27.35
CA PRO A 60 7.77 14.07 27.10
C PRO A 60 6.95 13.82 25.84
N THR A 61 6.10 14.78 25.47
CA THR A 61 5.32 14.74 24.22
C THR A 61 6.22 14.84 22.98
N GLN A 62 7.24 15.69 23.03
CA GLN A 62 8.18 15.85 21.92
C GLN A 62 9.05 14.59 21.74
N VAL A 63 9.53 14.01 22.82
CA VAL A 63 10.32 12.76 22.79
C VAL A 63 9.48 11.60 22.24
N ALA A 64 8.23 11.50 22.65
CA ALA A 64 7.31 10.47 22.13
C ALA A 64 7.03 10.67 20.63
N ALA A 65 6.86 11.91 20.18
CA ALA A 65 6.65 12.23 18.77
C ALA A 65 7.88 11.86 17.91
N ILE A 66 9.09 12.20 18.36
CA ILE A 66 10.34 11.86 17.67
C ILE A 66 10.50 10.33 17.54
N ARG A 67 10.30 9.59 18.64
CA ARG A 67 10.38 8.12 18.63
C ARG A 67 9.34 7.50 17.68
N SER A 68 8.12 8.06 17.65
CA SER A 68 7.08 7.61 16.74
C SER A 68 7.46 7.84 15.27
N ALA A 69 8.05 8.99 14.96
CA ALA A 69 8.52 9.30 13.62
C ALA A 69 9.68 8.37 13.19
N GLN A 70 10.64 8.12 14.08
CA GLN A 70 11.74 7.19 13.83
C GLN A 70 11.24 5.76 13.57
N TYR A 71 10.29 5.27 14.38
CA TYR A 71 9.68 3.97 14.15
C TYR A 71 9.03 3.86 12.76
N ASP A 72 8.36 4.93 12.33
CA ASP A 72 7.71 4.99 11.02
C ASP A 72 8.76 4.95 9.89
N GLU A 73 9.85 5.71 10.02
CA GLU A 73 10.92 5.80 9.02
C GLU A 73 11.71 4.49 8.89
N ASP A 74 11.93 3.79 10.01
CA ASP A 74 12.66 2.52 10.03
C ASP A 74 11.81 1.32 9.61
N ASN A 75 10.50 1.49 9.47
CA ASN A 75 9.60 0.38 9.16
C ASN A 75 9.26 0.29 7.67
N PRO A 76 9.73 -0.76 6.96
CA PRO A 76 9.46 -0.92 5.54
C PRO A 76 7.97 -0.94 5.19
N SER A 77 7.12 -1.50 6.07
CA SER A 77 5.67 -1.55 5.84
C SER A 77 5.05 -0.15 5.83
N TYR A 78 5.55 0.76 6.67
CA TYR A 78 5.10 2.14 6.67
C TYR A 78 5.40 2.86 5.35
N LEU A 79 6.59 2.64 4.81
CA LEU A 79 6.99 3.26 3.54
C LEU A 79 6.09 2.80 2.39
N TRP A 80 5.73 1.51 2.35
CA TRP A 80 4.76 0.98 1.39
C TRP A 80 3.36 1.55 1.59
N LEU A 81 2.86 1.60 2.82
CA LEU A 81 1.56 2.20 3.13
C LEU A 81 1.49 3.66 2.71
N LYS A 82 2.53 4.43 3.02
CA LYS A 82 2.64 5.83 2.62
C LYS A 82 2.68 6.02 1.10
N ALA A 83 3.39 5.14 0.39
CA ALA A 83 3.42 5.15 -1.08
C ALA A 83 2.04 4.89 -1.67
N VAL A 84 1.29 3.92 -1.15
CA VAL A 84 -0.09 3.63 -1.57
C VAL A 84 -1.01 4.81 -1.27
N GLU A 85 -0.94 5.38 -0.07
CA GLU A 85 -1.76 6.54 0.31
C GLU A 85 -1.54 7.73 -0.64
N ILE A 86 -0.28 8.08 -0.93
CA ILE A 86 0.06 9.16 -1.86
C ILE A 86 -0.45 8.83 -3.27
N ALA A 87 -0.27 7.59 -3.74
CA ALA A 87 -0.78 7.15 -5.03
C ALA A 87 -2.30 7.33 -5.13
N LEU A 88 -3.05 6.87 -4.13
CA LEU A 88 -4.51 7.00 -4.09
C LEU A 88 -4.98 8.46 -4.12
N ARG A 89 -4.25 9.36 -3.46
CA ARG A 89 -4.55 10.82 -3.49
C ARG A 89 -4.27 11.46 -4.85
N THR A 90 -3.29 10.96 -5.59
CA THR A 90 -2.90 11.52 -6.89
C THR A 90 -3.73 10.99 -8.06
N PHE A 91 -4.40 9.86 -7.90
CA PHE A 91 -5.23 9.30 -8.96
C PHE A 91 -6.56 10.05 -9.10
N GLY A 92 -6.98 10.27 -10.35
CA GLY A 92 -8.31 10.80 -10.66
C GLY A 92 -9.43 9.84 -10.24
N GLU A 93 -10.65 10.36 -10.13
CA GLU A 93 -11.81 9.64 -9.60
C GLU A 93 -12.05 8.29 -10.29
N ARG A 94 -12.00 8.24 -11.63
CA ARG A 94 -12.19 7.01 -12.39
C ARG A 94 -11.17 5.92 -12.03
N LYS A 95 -9.89 6.29 -11.85
CA LYS A 95 -8.88 5.33 -11.40
C LYS A 95 -9.09 4.87 -9.97
N ARG A 96 -9.56 5.74 -9.08
CA ARG A 96 -9.90 5.36 -7.70
C ARG A 96 -11.06 4.37 -7.66
N ILE A 97 -12.11 4.59 -8.47
CA ILE A 97 -13.21 3.63 -8.63
C ILE A 97 -12.69 2.29 -9.15
N PHE A 98 -11.83 2.31 -10.17
CA PHE A 98 -11.21 1.10 -10.70
C PHE A 98 -10.40 0.32 -9.65
N ILE A 99 -9.60 1.02 -8.83
CA ILE A 99 -8.83 0.42 -7.74
C ILE A 99 -9.76 -0.22 -6.70
N SER A 100 -10.81 0.49 -6.28
CA SER A 100 -11.82 -0.04 -5.34
C SER A 100 -12.48 -1.32 -5.86
N VAL A 101 -12.87 -1.33 -7.14
CA VAL A 101 -13.44 -2.52 -7.79
C VAL A 101 -12.43 -3.67 -7.86
N ARG A 102 -11.14 -3.37 -8.11
CA ARG A 102 -10.09 -4.40 -8.11
C ARG A 102 -9.84 -4.98 -6.72
N GLN A 103 -9.91 -4.15 -5.68
CA GLN A 103 -9.83 -4.59 -4.28
C GLN A 103 -11.03 -5.49 -3.93
N GLU A 104 -12.24 -5.09 -4.31
CA GLU A 104 -13.45 -5.92 -4.12
C GLU A 104 -13.33 -7.27 -4.83
N ALA A 105 -12.82 -7.30 -6.06
CA ALA A 105 -12.56 -8.54 -6.79
C ALA A 105 -11.58 -9.46 -6.04
N ALA A 106 -10.54 -8.90 -5.44
CA ALA A 106 -9.59 -9.68 -4.66
C ALA A 106 -10.21 -10.25 -3.38
N GLN A 107 -11.00 -9.46 -2.67
CA GLN A 107 -11.73 -9.91 -1.47
C GLN A 107 -12.72 -11.03 -1.79
N ARG A 108 -13.31 -11.03 -2.98
CA ARG A 108 -14.19 -12.10 -3.48
C ARG A 108 -13.43 -13.33 -4.02
N GLY A 109 -12.12 -13.35 -3.92
CA GLY A 109 -11.30 -14.46 -4.40
C GLY A 109 -11.20 -14.56 -5.92
N CYS A 110 -11.40 -13.45 -6.65
CA CYS A 110 -11.13 -13.39 -8.08
C CYS A 110 -9.63 -13.21 -8.30
N TYR A 111 -8.98 -14.17 -8.95
CA TYR A 111 -7.52 -14.20 -9.12
C TYR A 111 -7.09 -13.92 -10.56
N ASN A 112 -5.80 -13.67 -10.74
CA ASN A 112 -5.17 -13.67 -12.05
C ASN A 112 -5.31 -15.06 -12.68
N GLU A 113 -5.43 -15.09 -14.01
CA GLU A 113 -5.67 -16.28 -14.82
C GLU A 113 -4.67 -17.41 -14.55
N GLY A 114 -5.10 -18.64 -14.73
CA GLY A 114 -4.24 -19.82 -14.75
C GLY A 114 -4.63 -20.96 -13.80
N ARG A 115 -5.67 -20.82 -12.97
CA ARG A 115 -6.15 -21.94 -12.16
C ARG A 115 -7.59 -22.34 -12.55
N PRO A 116 -7.82 -23.62 -12.89
CA PRO A 116 -9.15 -24.13 -13.19
C PRO A 116 -10.16 -23.77 -12.07
N GLY A 117 -11.33 -23.29 -12.42
CA GLY A 117 -12.41 -23.01 -11.50
C GLY A 117 -12.39 -21.64 -10.80
N ARG A 118 -11.41 -20.77 -11.07
CA ARG A 118 -11.36 -19.42 -10.52
C ARG A 118 -11.68 -18.37 -11.58
N ARG A 119 -12.63 -17.48 -11.26
CA ARG A 119 -13.01 -16.39 -12.17
C ARG A 119 -11.85 -15.38 -12.26
N ALA A 120 -11.49 -15.00 -13.50
CA ALA A 120 -10.56 -13.92 -13.73
C ALA A 120 -11.11 -12.61 -13.12
N TRP A 121 -10.27 -11.87 -12.39
CA TRP A 121 -10.68 -10.61 -11.77
C TRP A 121 -11.21 -9.59 -12.79
N VAL A 122 -10.69 -9.63 -14.02
CA VAL A 122 -11.08 -8.70 -15.08
C VAL A 122 -12.57 -8.80 -15.42
N VAL A 123 -13.10 -10.03 -15.51
CA VAL A 123 -14.53 -10.25 -15.84
C VAL A 123 -15.43 -9.65 -14.75
N TYR A 124 -15.03 -9.82 -13.49
CA TYR A 124 -15.73 -9.18 -12.38
C TYR A 124 -15.61 -7.66 -12.45
N ALA A 125 -14.39 -7.16 -12.65
CA ALA A 125 -14.09 -5.74 -12.66
C ALA A 125 -14.77 -5.00 -13.81
N GLN A 126 -14.87 -5.57 -15.00
CA GLN A 126 -15.55 -4.95 -16.14
C GLN A 126 -17.01 -4.64 -15.81
N ARG A 127 -17.72 -5.62 -15.29
CA ARG A 127 -19.13 -5.43 -14.91
C ARG A 127 -19.25 -4.41 -13.79
N ARG A 128 -18.52 -4.58 -12.72
CA ARG A 128 -18.63 -3.76 -11.53
C ARG A 128 -18.20 -2.30 -11.76
N TYR A 129 -17.13 -2.12 -12.53
CA TYR A 129 -16.67 -0.79 -12.92
C TYR A 129 -17.69 -0.07 -13.79
N SER A 130 -18.28 -0.74 -14.79
CA SER A 130 -19.35 -0.17 -15.61
C SER A 130 -20.55 0.26 -14.77
N GLU A 131 -21.00 -0.56 -13.82
CA GLU A 131 -22.08 -0.23 -12.90
C GLU A 131 -21.77 1.03 -12.08
N GLU A 132 -20.55 1.17 -11.55
CA GLU A 132 -20.17 2.32 -10.73
C GLU A 132 -19.98 3.60 -11.55
N ILE A 133 -19.41 3.50 -12.75
CA ILE A 133 -19.26 4.65 -13.65
C ILE A 133 -20.60 5.16 -14.12
N SER A 134 -21.50 4.28 -14.57
CA SER A 134 -22.84 4.67 -15.04
C SER A 134 -23.68 5.37 -13.98
N LYS A 135 -23.45 5.05 -12.69
CA LYS A 135 -24.11 5.74 -11.58
C LYS A 135 -23.59 7.15 -11.33
N ARG A 136 -22.31 7.41 -11.60
CA ARG A 136 -21.62 8.66 -11.22
C ARG A 136 -21.45 9.61 -12.38
N PHE A 137 -21.34 9.08 -13.60
CA PHE A 137 -21.06 9.87 -14.79
C PHE A 137 -22.19 9.68 -15.80
N LEU A 138 -22.98 10.74 -15.99
CA LEU A 138 -24.07 10.74 -16.97
C LEU A 138 -23.52 10.48 -18.37
N ASN A 139 -24.19 9.61 -19.11
CA ASN A 139 -23.84 9.23 -20.48
C ASN A 139 -22.53 8.44 -20.66
N ASP A 140 -21.95 7.93 -19.59
CA ASP A 140 -20.80 7.04 -19.65
C ASP A 140 -21.19 5.63 -19.20
N ASN A 141 -21.05 4.66 -20.10
CA ASN A 141 -21.36 3.25 -19.79
C ASN A 141 -20.19 2.56 -19.02
N GLY A 142 -19.07 3.27 -18.84
CA GLY A 142 -17.91 2.75 -18.11
C GLY A 142 -17.26 1.52 -18.75
N TRP A 143 -17.58 1.25 -20.02
CA TRP A 143 -17.03 0.05 -20.66
C TRP A 143 -15.50 0.16 -20.84
N MET A 144 -14.79 -0.88 -20.44
CA MET A 144 -13.36 -0.97 -20.53
C MET A 144 -12.93 -2.35 -21.03
N SER A 145 -12.01 -2.40 -21.99
CA SER A 145 -11.46 -3.67 -22.46
C SER A 145 -10.60 -4.35 -21.38
N ASP A 146 -10.46 -5.68 -21.43
CA ASP A 146 -9.54 -6.44 -20.60
C ASP A 146 -8.12 -5.87 -20.68
N ARG A 147 -7.61 -5.63 -21.88
CA ARG A 147 -6.28 -5.04 -22.08
C ARG A 147 -6.15 -3.69 -21.38
N THR A 148 -7.15 -2.81 -21.47
CA THR A 148 -7.13 -1.50 -20.80
C THR A 148 -7.10 -1.65 -19.29
N MET A 149 -7.90 -2.55 -18.71
CA MET A 149 -7.91 -2.80 -17.28
C MET A 149 -6.57 -3.33 -16.76
N ARG A 150 -5.94 -4.27 -17.49
CA ARG A 150 -4.61 -4.77 -17.15
C ARG A 150 -3.53 -3.70 -17.25
N THR A 151 -3.60 -2.86 -18.28
CA THR A 151 -2.68 -1.73 -18.45
C THR A 151 -2.84 -0.72 -17.30
N TRP A 152 -4.07 -0.37 -16.94
CA TRP A 152 -4.31 0.54 -15.82
C TRP A 152 -3.82 -0.04 -14.50
N TRP A 153 -4.02 -1.35 -14.29
CA TRP A 153 -3.52 -2.00 -13.08
C TRP A 153 -1.99 -1.97 -13.02
N ALA A 154 -1.33 -2.28 -14.12
CA ALA A 154 0.13 -2.18 -14.21
C ALA A 154 0.63 -0.77 -13.89
N GLN A 155 0.00 0.27 -14.47
CA GLN A 155 0.34 1.68 -14.18
C GLN A 155 0.13 2.05 -12.72
N VAL A 156 -0.89 1.52 -12.06
CA VAL A 156 -1.13 1.74 -10.62
C VAL A 156 0.00 1.15 -9.79
N ILE A 157 0.37 -0.10 -10.08
CA ILE A 157 1.46 -0.79 -9.40
C ILE A 157 2.79 -0.06 -9.62
N ASP A 158 3.12 0.29 -10.86
CA ASP A 158 4.37 0.98 -11.21
C ASP A 158 4.46 2.35 -10.49
N ARG A 159 3.34 3.07 -10.39
CA ARG A 159 3.30 4.33 -9.65
C ARG A 159 3.57 4.17 -8.15
N ILE A 160 3.06 3.10 -7.54
CA ILE A 160 3.31 2.82 -6.11
C ILE A 160 4.77 2.46 -5.89
N VAL A 161 5.36 1.61 -6.75
CA VAL A 161 6.79 1.27 -6.68
C VAL A 161 7.66 2.51 -6.82
N GLU A 162 7.37 3.37 -7.80
CA GLU A 162 8.08 4.64 -8.00
C GLU A 162 8.03 5.52 -6.75
N LEU A 163 6.85 5.67 -6.15
CA LEU A 163 6.68 6.48 -4.94
C LEU A 163 7.41 5.87 -3.75
N HIS A 164 7.35 4.55 -3.58
CA HIS A 164 8.10 3.85 -2.54
C HIS A 164 9.59 4.09 -2.66
N LEU A 165 10.15 3.95 -3.86
CA LEU A 165 11.58 4.22 -4.12
C LEU A 165 11.96 5.67 -3.80
N ARG A 166 11.14 6.64 -4.21
CA ARG A 166 11.36 8.07 -3.92
C ARG A 166 11.38 8.37 -2.42
N ILE A 167 10.44 7.79 -1.67
CA ILE A 167 10.34 7.96 -0.22
C ILE A 167 11.55 7.31 0.46
N SER A 168 11.91 6.09 0.07
CA SER A 168 13.03 5.34 0.63
C SER A 168 14.38 6.03 0.42
N ILE A 169 14.60 6.63 -0.77
CA ILE A 169 15.82 7.41 -1.06
C ILE A 169 15.85 8.68 -0.20
N LYS A 170 14.73 9.40 -0.10
CA LYS A 170 14.67 10.62 0.69
C LYS A 170 14.98 10.37 2.17
N ASN A 171 14.50 9.27 2.73
CA ASN A 171 14.78 8.90 4.14
C ASN A 171 16.22 8.45 4.38
N LYS A 172 17.00 8.09 3.34
CA LYS A 172 18.41 7.69 3.49
C LYS A 172 19.38 8.86 3.35
N ILE A 173 18.93 10.00 2.90
CA ILE A 173 19.77 11.20 2.64
C ILE A 173 19.67 12.21 3.80
N LEU A 174 18.70 12.07 4.69
CA LEU A 174 18.52 12.87 5.91
C LEU A 174 19.12 12.17 7.11
#